data_1fb4b8298c94e1fe8f0c3af4a2957a93
#
_entry.id   1fb4b8298c94e1fe8f0c3af4a2957a93
#
_cell.length_a   1.000
_cell.length_b   1.000
_cell.length_c   1.000
_cell.angle_alpha   90.00
_cell.angle_beta   90.00
_cell.angle_gamma   90.00
#
_symmetry.space_group_name_H-M   'P 1'
#
loop_
_entity.id
_entity.type
_entity.pdbx_description
1 polymer ?
#
loop_
_entity_poly.entity_id
_entity_poly.type
_entity_poly.pdbx_seq_one_letter_code
_entity_poly.pdbx_strand_id
1 'polypeptide(L)'
;DNNKRAMALQSKDVDVIQKVDSANRSLFKDGFNIQDVAGVRVFMLKANNTEASPLHDKAVRSAIAHIINYDSMAKIIGNGSTPGAAPFPPSANLGYDAIANKPMTDVAKADQILTQAGYAKNANGMYVKDGKELAITIAIWGKDTSLYEEIQQELKQAGINVTLKKLQSPDEVDTLGTDGFDLVERNVVTMSTNDPYWFLSLFY
;
A
#
# COMPACT_ATOMS: atom_id res chain seq x y z
N ASP A 1 12.93 19.92 -4.65
CA ASP A 1 12.22 20.15 -3.39
C ASP A 1 10.87 20.79 -3.71
N ASN A 2 9.78 20.27 -3.12
CA ASN A 2 8.41 20.70 -3.39
C ASN A 2 8.17 22.16 -2.95
N ASN A 3 8.74 22.54 -1.80
CA ASN A 3 8.58 23.90 -1.29
C ASN A 3 9.25 24.94 -2.19
N LYS A 4 10.44 24.63 -2.74
CA LYS A 4 11.12 25.55 -3.69
C LYS A 4 10.31 25.75 -4.96
N ARG A 5 9.69 24.66 -5.49
CA ARG A 5 8.79 24.77 -6.64
C ARG A 5 7.56 25.62 -6.34
N ALA A 6 6.95 25.40 -5.19
CA ALA A 6 5.80 26.20 -4.76
C ALA A 6 6.14 27.69 -4.65
N MET A 7 7.26 28.01 -4.04
CA MET A 7 7.75 29.41 -3.94
C MET A 7 8.02 30.04 -5.30
N ALA A 8 8.66 29.30 -6.22
CA ALA A 8 8.96 29.81 -7.57
C ALA A 8 7.69 30.12 -8.37
N LEU A 9 6.61 29.33 -8.21
CA LEU A 9 5.33 29.67 -8.83
C LEU A 9 4.66 30.87 -8.19
N GLN A 10 4.71 31.00 -6.86
CA GLN A 10 4.16 32.17 -6.16
C GLN A 10 4.88 33.45 -6.50
N SER A 11 6.21 33.43 -6.65
CA SER A 11 7.02 34.58 -7.07
C SER A 11 6.93 34.90 -8.56
N LYS A 12 6.23 34.06 -9.33
CA LYS A 12 6.12 34.16 -10.81
C LYS A 12 7.44 33.96 -11.53
N ASP A 13 8.41 33.26 -10.91
CA ASP A 13 9.65 32.86 -11.58
C ASP A 13 9.40 31.72 -12.58
N VAL A 14 8.27 31.01 -12.42
CA VAL A 14 7.80 29.98 -13.35
C VAL A 14 6.28 30.08 -13.49
N ASP A 15 5.75 29.66 -14.66
CA ASP A 15 4.32 29.71 -14.97
C ASP A 15 3.59 28.42 -14.58
N VAL A 16 4.30 27.28 -14.50
CA VAL A 16 3.72 25.95 -14.24
C VAL A 16 4.64 25.13 -13.34
N ILE A 17 4.05 24.44 -12.40
CA ILE A 17 4.73 23.40 -11.61
C ILE A 17 3.96 22.09 -11.66
N GLN A 18 4.67 20.98 -11.53
CA GLN A 18 4.10 19.64 -11.43
C GLN A 18 4.33 19.06 -10.04
N LYS A 19 3.51 18.06 -9.68
CA LYS A 19 3.63 17.29 -8.44
C LYS A 19 3.53 18.19 -7.20
N VAL A 20 2.48 19.00 -7.15
CA VAL A 20 2.12 19.76 -5.95
C VAL A 20 1.67 18.75 -4.89
N ASP A 21 2.38 18.70 -3.76
CA ASP A 21 1.97 17.85 -2.64
C ASP A 21 0.75 18.42 -1.90
N SER A 22 0.10 17.58 -1.12
CA SER A 22 -1.11 17.96 -0.37
C SER A 22 -0.86 19.12 0.60
N ALA A 23 0.33 19.18 1.21
CA ALA A 23 0.70 20.24 2.16
C ALA A 23 0.80 21.61 1.48
N ASN A 24 1.32 21.67 0.26
CA ASN A 24 1.50 22.92 -0.49
C ASN A 24 0.25 23.32 -1.30
N ARG A 25 -0.73 22.42 -1.43
CA ARG A 25 -1.93 22.67 -2.24
C ARG A 25 -2.73 23.90 -1.77
N SER A 26 -2.79 24.12 -0.47
CA SER A 26 -3.48 25.26 0.12
C SER A 26 -2.88 26.63 -0.22
N LEU A 27 -1.65 26.66 -0.70
CA LEU A 27 -0.96 27.90 -1.12
C LEU A 27 -1.48 28.44 -2.47
N PHE A 28 -2.22 27.62 -3.22
CA PHE A 28 -2.65 27.93 -4.59
C PHE A 28 -4.18 28.04 -4.71
N LYS A 29 -4.82 28.85 -3.84
CA LYS A 29 -6.28 29.01 -3.84
C LYS A 29 -6.76 30.03 -4.86
N ASP A 30 -6.19 31.21 -4.85
CA ASP A 30 -6.64 32.33 -5.68
C ASP A 30 -5.62 32.66 -6.78
N GLY A 31 -6.10 32.80 -8.01
CA GLY A 31 -5.25 33.14 -9.15
C GLY A 31 -4.43 31.98 -9.76
N PHE A 32 -4.63 30.76 -9.24
CA PHE A 32 -3.98 29.55 -9.76
C PHE A 32 -5.00 28.53 -10.25
N ASN A 33 -4.65 27.84 -11.35
CA ASN A 33 -5.43 26.71 -11.83
C ASN A 33 -4.76 25.41 -11.41
N ILE A 34 -5.43 24.60 -10.57
CA ILE A 34 -4.95 23.30 -10.13
C ILE A 34 -5.68 22.23 -10.92
N GLN A 35 -4.92 21.38 -11.64
CA GLN A 35 -5.47 20.22 -12.34
C GLN A 35 -5.00 18.93 -11.70
N ASP A 36 -5.93 18.07 -11.33
CA ASP A 36 -5.67 16.70 -10.93
C ASP A 36 -5.84 15.79 -12.14
N VAL A 37 -4.76 15.11 -12.50
CA VAL A 37 -4.74 14.16 -13.62
C VAL A 37 -4.57 12.76 -13.06
N ALA A 38 -5.50 11.87 -13.39
CA ALA A 38 -5.42 10.46 -13.01
C ALA A 38 -4.15 9.83 -13.60
N GLY A 39 -3.30 9.32 -12.71
CA GLY A 39 -2.05 8.66 -13.08
C GLY A 39 -2.18 7.14 -13.11
N VAL A 40 -1.10 6.49 -13.50
CA VAL A 40 -0.98 5.01 -13.52
C VAL A 40 -0.03 4.51 -12.42
N ARG A 41 0.14 5.27 -11.36
CA ARG A 41 0.94 4.89 -10.19
C ARG A 41 0.06 4.14 -9.18
N VAL A 42 0.55 3.00 -8.71
CA VAL A 42 -0.13 2.17 -7.72
C VAL A 42 0.79 1.96 -6.51
N PHE A 43 0.24 2.18 -5.33
CA PHE A 43 0.84 1.81 -4.05
C PHE A 43 0.31 0.43 -3.67
N MET A 44 1.18 -0.50 -3.38
CA MET A 44 0.82 -1.87 -3.03
C MET A 44 1.80 -2.48 -2.04
N LEU A 45 1.38 -3.53 -1.39
CA LEU A 45 2.22 -4.43 -0.62
C LEU A 45 2.38 -5.73 -1.41
N LYS A 46 3.62 -6.09 -1.75
CA LYS A 46 3.93 -7.38 -2.37
C LYS A 46 4.15 -8.41 -1.27
N ALA A 47 3.41 -9.51 -1.33
CA ALA A 47 3.53 -10.61 -0.38
C ALA A 47 4.71 -11.53 -0.72
N ASN A 48 5.41 -11.95 0.31
CA ASN A 48 6.34 -13.06 0.26
C ASN A 48 5.56 -14.38 0.35
N ASN A 49 5.52 -15.14 -0.73
CA ASN A 49 4.76 -16.39 -0.82
C ASN A 49 5.60 -17.64 -0.52
N THR A 50 6.80 -17.50 0.04
CA THR A 50 7.62 -18.65 0.42
C THR A 50 7.05 -19.34 1.65
N GLU A 51 7.37 -20.63 1.83
CA GLU A 51 6.91 -21.42 2.99
C GLU A 51 7.37 -20.86 4.34
N ALA A 52 8.43 -20.06 4.36
CA ALA A 52 8.93 -19.41 5.56
C ALA A 52 8.02 -18.28 6.07
N SER A 53 7.20 -17.71 5.17
CA SER A 53 6.31 -16.60 5.51
C SER A 53 4.89 -17.08 5.87
N PRO A 54 4.25 -16.50 6.89
CA PRO A 54 2.82 -16.72 7.15
C PRO A 54 1.93 -16.39 5.96
N LEU A 55 2.42 -15.54 5.04
CA LEU A 55 1.72 -15.16 3.82
C LEU A 55 1.77 -16.24 2.73
N HIS A 56 2.46 -17.37 2.94
CA HIS A 56 2.27 -18.57 2.14
C HIS A 56 0.82 -19.06 2.21
N ASP A 57 0.18 -18.94 3.37
CA ASP A 57 -1.24 -19.24 3.54
C ASP A 57 -2.11 -18.18 2.84
N LYS A 58 -2.91 -18.60 1.86
CA LYS A 58 -3.86 -17.73 1.16
C LYS A 58 -4.87 -17.10 2.11
N ALA A 59 -5.25 -17.78 3.18
CA ALA A 59 -6.21 -17.25 4.15
C ALA A 59 -5.64 -16.01 4.86
N VAL A 60 -4.36 -16.04 5.23
CA VAL A 60 -3.69 -14.89 5.85
C VAL A 60 -3.65 -13.70 4.89
N ARG A 61 -3.26 -13.92 3.62
CA ARG A 61 -3.26 -12.84 2.61
C ARG A 61 -4.65 -12.25 2.41
N SER A 62 -5.67 -13.09 2.33
CA SER A 62 -7.06 -12.65 2.16
C SER A 62 -7.56 -11.89 3.39
N ALA A 63 -7.25 -12.33 4.59
CA ALA A 63 -7.63 -11.64 5.81
C ALA A 63 -6.99 -10.25 5.89
N ILE A 64 -5.69 -10.12 5.63
CA ILE A 64 -4.99 -8.83 5.59
C ILE A 64 -5.67 -7.88 4.60
N ALA A 65 -6.02 -8.36 3.40
CA ALA A 65 -6.71 -7.56 2.40
C ALA A 65 -8.09 -7.07 2.86
N HIS A 66 -8.78 -7.78 3.76
CA HIS A 66 -10.05 -7.34 4.34
C HIS A 66 -9.89 -6.48 5.60
N ILE A 67 -8.73 -6.48 6.27
CA ILE A 67 -8.48 -5.64 7.45
C ILE A 67 -8.14 -4.21 7.03
N ILE A 68 -7.33 -4.05 5.99
CA ILE A 68 -6.83 -2.73 5.56
C ILE A 68 -8.00 -1.82 5.14
N ASN A 69 -8.02 -0.60 5.67
CA ASN A 69 -8.96 0.43 5.30
C ASN A 69 -8.44 1.23 4.10
N TYR A 70 -8.87 0.84 2.91
CA TYR A 70 -8.41 1.44 1.65
C TYR A 70 -8.74 2.94 1.52
N ASP A 71 -9.86 3.39 2.10
CA ASP A 71 -10.22 4.82 2.10
C ASP A 71 -9.29 5.65 2.98
N SER A 72 -8.90 5.11 4.13
CA SER A 72 -7.88 5.74 4.99
C SER A 72 -6.53 5.81 4.28
N MET A 73 -6.12 4.71 3.63
CA MET A 73 -4.88 4.67 2.85
C MET A 73 -4.88 5.73 1.73
N ALA A 74 -5.97 5.82 0.98
CA ALA A 74 -6.11 6.81 -0.10
C ALA A 74 -6.02 8.25 0.43
N LYS A 75 -6.60 8.54 1.60
CA LYS A 75 -6.51 9.85 2.25
C LYS A 75 -5.08 10.19 2.69
N ILE A 76 -4.36 9.22 3.26
CA ILE A 76 -2.95 9.40 3.69
C ILE A 76 -2.07 9.68 2.49
N ILE A 77 -2.21 8.91 1.40
CA ILE A 77 -1.47 9.13 0.15
C ILE A 77 -1.81 10.50 -0.45
N GLY A 78 -3.07 10.93 -0.34
CA GLY A 78 -3.52 12.24 -0.82
C GLY A 78 -3.51 12.36 -2.34
N ASN A 79 -3.45 13.61 -2.83
CA ASN A 79 -3.31 13.96 -4.26
C ASN A 79 -4.33 13.29 -5.19
N GLY A 80 -5.59 13.13 -4.73
CA GLY A 80 -6.64 12.49 -5.52
C GLY A 80 -6.51 10.98 -5.65
N SER A 81 -5.71 10.34 -4.78
CA SER A 81 -5.61 8.89 -4.72
C SER A 81 -6.96 8.25 -4.38
N THR A 82 -7.23 7.11 -4.97
CA THR A 82 -8.45 6.32 -4.76
C THR A 82 -8.11 4.90 -4.33
N PRO A 83 -9.01 4.22 -3.59
CA PRO A 83 -8.85 2.81 -3.28
C PRO A 83 -8.59 1.97 -4.53
N GLY A 84 -7.58 1.11 -4.48
CA GLY A 84 -7.19 0.24 -5.58
C GLY A 84 -7.70 -1.19 -5.39
N ALA A 85 -8.16 -1.81 -6.47
CA ALA A 85 -8.61 -3.20 -6.48
C ALA A 85 -7.70 -4.11 -7.33
N ALA A 86 -6.75 -3.53 -8.04
CA ALA A 86 -5.88 -4.24 -8.97
C ALA A 86 -4.54 -3.52 -9.13
N PRO A 87 -3.53 -4.20 -9.66
CA PRO A 87 -2.23 -3.59 -9.97
C PRO A 87 -2.30 -2.53 -11.08
N PHE A 88 -3.38 -2.52 -11.87
CA PHE A 88 -3.62 -1.50 -12.89
C PHE A 88 -4.79 -0.63 -12.48
N PRO A 89 -4.63 0.71 -12.44
CA PRO A 89 -5.72 1.61 -12.07
C PRO A 89 -6.77 1.74 -13.19
N PRO A 90 -7.95 2.31 -12.91
CA PRO A 90 -8.99 2.54 -13.91
C PRO A 90 -8.49 3.28 -15.16
N SER A 91 -7.58 4.25 -14.97
CA SER A 91 -6.97 5.04 -16.06
C SER A 91 -6.14 4.21 -17.04
N ALA A 92 -5.75 2.99 -16.69
CA ALA A 92 -5.03 2.07 -17.56
C ALA A 92 -5.93 1.38 -18.61
N ASN A 93 -7.24 1.45 -18.46
CA ASN A 93 -8.23 0.91 -19.39
C ASN A 93 -8.11 -0.62 -19.68
N LEU A 94 -7.65 -1.38 -18.68
CA LEU A 94 -7.40 -2.83 -18.76
C LEU A 94 -8.48 -3.67 -18.06
N GLY A 95 -9.74 -3.30 -18.21
CA GLY A 95 -10.86 -4.07 -17.66
C GLY A 95 -11.04 -3.94 -16.15
N TYR A 96 -10.59 -2.86 -15.54
CA TYR A 96 -10.69 -2.63 -14.08
C TYR A 96 -12.12 -2.81 -13.56
N ASP A 97 -13.12 -2.36 -14.31
CA ASP A 97 -14.52 -2.44 -13.91
C ASP A 97 -15.08 -3.88 -13.93
N ALA A 98 -14.43 -4.77 -14.67
CA ALA A 98 -14.77 -6.19 -14.73
C ALA A 98 -14.24 -7.01 -13.54
N ILE A 99 -13.49 -6.41 -12.62
CA ILE A 99 -12.94 -7.10 -11.44
C ILE A 99 -14.11 -7.40 -10.49
N ALA A 100 -14.46 -8.70 -10.39
CA ALA A 100 -15.59 -9.15 -9.59
C ALA A 100 -15.36 -9.05 -8.09
N ASN A 101 -14.13 -9.33 -7.63
CA ASN A 101 -13.77 -9.39 -6.22
C ASN A 101 -12.81 -8.25 -5.86
N LYS A 102 -13.33 -7.03 -5.87
CA LYS A 102 -12.56 -5.87 -5.40
C LYS A 102 -12.32 -6.02 -3.90
N PRO A 103 -11.10 -5.78 -3.41
CA PRO A 103 -10.85 -5.78 -1.98
C PRO A 103 -11.72 -4.71 -1.31
N MET A 104 -12.38 -5.12 -0.25
CA MET A 104 -13.21 -4.24 0.57
C MET A 104 -12.83 -4.45 2.02
N THR A 105 -12.78 -3.37 2.77
CA THR A 105 -12.56 -3.42 4.22
C THR A 105 -13.73 -4.13 4.89
N ASP A 106 -13.47 -5.30 5.47
CA ASP A 106 -14.44 -6.11 6.21
C ASP A 106 -13.71 -6.94 7.27
N VAL A 107 -13.51 -6.36 8.44
CA VAL A 107 -12.78 -7.00 9.55
C VAL A 107 -13.51 -8.26 10.05
N ALA A 108 -14.85 -8.29 10.00
CA ALA A 108 -15.61 -9.47 10.37
C ALA A 108 -15.37 -10.62 9.40
N LYS A 109 -15.26 -10.33 8.11
CA LYS A 109 -14.89 -11.31 7.10
C LYS A 109 -13.47 -11.84 7.29
N ALA A 110 -12.53 -10.96 7.65
CA ALA A 110 -11.16 -11.36 7.96
C ALA A 110 -11.10 -12.32 9.14
N ASP A 111 -11.87 -12.05 10.21
CA ASP A 111 -11.99 -12.93 11.38
C ASP A 111 -12.53 -14.31 10.99
N GLN A 112 -13.59 -14.36 10.18
CA GLN A 112 -14.14 -15.63 9.68
C GLN A 112 -13.10 -16.42 8.86
N ILE A 113 -12.37 -15.75 7.97
CA ILE A 113 -11.35 -16.39 7.12
C ILE A 113 -10.25 -17.02 7.99
N LEU A 114 -9.72 -16.27 8.96
CA LEU A 114 -8.66 -16.78 9.84
C LEU A 114 -9.15 -17.91 10.75
N THR A 115 -10.36 -17.79 11.30
CA THR A 115 -10.96 -18.84 12.13
C THR A 115 -11.16 -20.13 11.34
N GLN A 116 -11.66 -20.05 10.10
CA GLN A 116 -11.82 -21.20 9.21
C GLN A 116 -10.47 -21.83 8.82
N ALA A 117 -9.41 -21.04 8.78
CA ALA A 117 -8.05 -21.50 8.52
C ALA A 117 -7.35 -22.09 9.76
N GLY A 118 -8.06 -22.17 10.91
CA GLY A 118 -7.56 -22.76 12.15
C GLY A 118 -6.83 -21.81 13.08
N TYR A 119 -6.93 -20.50 12.86
CA TYR A 119 -6.44 -19.49 13.79
C TYR A 119 -7.48 -19.24 14.89
N ALA A 120 -7.03 -19.05 16.13
CA ALA A 120 -7.86 -18.64 17.26
C ALA A 120 -7.22 -17.46 17.99
N LYS A 121 -8.02 -16.58 18.58
CA LYS A 121 -7.47 -15.46 19.36
C LYS A 121 -7.09 -15.95 20.76
N ASN A 122 -5.88 -15.60 21.20
CA ASN A 122 -5.40 -15.81 22.55
C ASN A 122 -6.01 -14.78 23.54
N ALA A 123 -5.64 -14.86 24.83
CA ALA A 123 -6.12 -13.95 25.87
C ALA A 123 -5.79 -12.45 25.60
N ASN A 124 -4.78 -12.18 24.78
CA ASN A 124 -4.39 -10.83 24.37
C ASN A 124 -5.08 -10.38 23.08
N GLY A 125 -5.99 -11.17 22.51
CA GLY A 125 -6.69 -10.88 21.28
C GLY A 125 -5.87 -11.13 20.00
N MET A 126 -4.68 -11.74 20.09
CA MET A 126 -3.82 -12.03 18.95
C MET A 126 -4.12 -13.42 18.37
N TYR A 127 -4.11 -13.52 17.04
CA TYR A 127 -4.32 -14.81 16.36
C TYR A 127 -3.15 -15.75 16.57
N VAL A 128 -3.46 -17.00 16.92
CA VAL A 128 -2.51 -18.09 17.16
C VAL A 128 -2.97 -19.32 16.38
N LYS A 129 -2.01 -20.01 15.75
CA LYS A 129 -2.22 -21.33 15.12
C LYS A 129 -1.02 -22.22 15.47
N ASP A 130 -1.27 -23.46 15.87
CA ASP A 130 -0.23 -24.43 16.27
C ASP A 130 0.74 -23.87 17.34
N GLY A 131 0.20 -23.11 18.30
CA GLY A 131 0.97 -22.48 19.38
C GLY A 131 1.83 -21.29 18.96
N LYS A 132 1.76 -20.84 17.71
CA LYS A 132 2.51 -19.69 17.19
C LYS A 132 1.59 -18.51 16.93
N GLU A 133 1.97 -17.34 17.43
CA GLU A 133 1.27 -16.09 17.17
C GLU A 133 1.47 -15.67 15.70
N LEU A 134 0.38 -15.21 15.05
CA LEU A 134 0.45 -14.66 13.71
C LEU A 134 1.14 -13.29 13.76
N ALA A 135 2.37 -13.26 13.30
CA ALA A 135 3.21 -12.08 13.25
C ALA A 135 3.76 -11.92 11.84
N ILE A 136 3.83 -10.68 11.35
CA ILE A 136 4.37 -10.35 10.04
C ILE A 136 5.34 -9.19 10.13
N THR A 137 6.29 -9.16 9.20
CA THR A 137 7.24 -8.07 9.02
C THR A 137 6.95 -7.37 7.69
N ILE A 138 6.75 -6.05 7.73
CA ILE A 138 6.60 -5.21 6.54
C ILE A 138 7.91 -4.46 6.31
N ALA A 139 8.59 -4.75 5.21
CA ALA A 139 9.77 -4.00 4.78
C ALA A 139 9.34 -2.73 4.04
N ILE A 140 9.84 -1.59 4.52
CA ILE A 140 9.50 -0.27 4.02
C ILE A 140 10.76 0.57 3.85
N TRP A 141 10.70 1.60 2.99
CA TRP A 141 11.75 2.62 2.83
C TRP A 141 11.12 4.00 2.68
N GLY A 142 11.94 5.00 2.48
CA GLY A 142 11.47 6.37 2.38
C GLY A 142 11.40 7.11 3.71
N LYS A 143 11.06 8.39 3.64
CA LYS A 143 11.03 9.27 4.82
C LYS A 143 9.68 9.27 5.52
N ASP A 144 8.60 9.18 4.76
CA ASP A 144 7.24 9.16 5.26
C ASP A 144 6.78 7.72 5.45
N THR A 145 6.53 7.34 6.69
CA THR A 145 6.11 6.00 7.11
C THR A 145 4.65 5.96 7.54
N SER A 146 3.94 7.08 7.51
CA SER A 146 2.58 7.21 8.04
C SER A 146 1.58 6.21 7.48
N LEU A 147 1.68 5.90 6.16
CA LEU A 147 0.86 4.89 5.51
C LEU A 147 1.02 3.50 6.15
N TYR A 148 2.25 3.12 6.42
CA TYR A 148 2.58 1.79 6.95
C TYR A 148 2.37 1.69 8.46
N GLU A 149 2.49 2.79 9.17
CA GLU A 149 2.15 2.89 10.59
C GLU A 149 0.64 2.72 10.80
N GLU A 150 -0.19 3.30 9.92
CA GLU A 150 -1.63 3.07 9.94
C GLU A 150 -1.98 1.60 9.64
N ILE A 151 -1.39 1.00 8.60
CA ILE A 151 -1.56 -0.44 8.29
C ILE A 151 -1.14 -1.30 9.49
N GLN A 152 -0.02 -1.01 10.13
CA GLN A 152 0.44 -1.70 11.32
C GLN A 152 -0.60 -1.63 12.45
N GLN A 153 -1.17 -0.45 12.68
CA GLN A 153 -2.17 -0.22 13.71
C GLN A 153 -3.45 -1.00 13.42
N GLU A 154 -3.98 -0.94 12.19
CA GLU A 154 -5.18 -1.66 11.78
C GLU A 154 -5.03 -3.18 11.94
N LEU A 155 -3.92 -3.74 11.47
CA LEU A 155 -3.61 -5.16 11.58
C LEU A 155 -3.47 -5.59 13.05
N LYS A 156 -2.80 -4.78 13.86
CA LYS A 156 -2.63 -5.05 15.30
C LYS A 156 -3.97 -5.01 16.05
N GLN A 157 -4.85 -4.05 15.74
CA GLN A 157 -6.19 -3.98 16.29
C GLN A 157 -7.04 -5.19 15.91
N ALA A 158 -6.84 -5.74 14.72
CA ALA A 158 -7.51 -6.96 14.29
C ALA A 158 -6.96 -8.24 14.95
N GLY A 159 -5.76 -8.19 15.53
CA GLY A 159 -5.10 -9.31 16.21
C GLY A 159 -3.93 -9.93 15.45
N ILE A 160 -3.33 -9.21 14.50
CA ILE A 160 -2.11 -9.63 13.80
C ILE A 160 -0.94 -8.76 14.26
N ASN A 161 0.11 -9.36 14.79
CA ASN A 161 1.30 -8.63 15.20
C ASN A 161 2.11 -8.16 13.99
N VAL A 162 2.55 -6.89 13.98
CA VAL A 162 3.24 -6.31 12.82
C VAL A 162 4.50 -5.56 13.26
N THR A 163 5.60 -5.89 12.61
CA THR A 163 6.87 -5.18 12.72
C THR A 163 7.14 -4.39 11.43
N LEU A 164 7.43 -3.10 11.54
CA LEU A 164 7.93 -2.32 10.41
C LEU A 164 9.45 -2.39 10.37
N LYS A 165 10.00 -2.93 9.29
CA LYS A 165 11.45 -3.00 9.04
C LYS A 165 11.84 -1.91 8.06
N LYS A 166 12.46 -0.86 8.58
CA LYS A 166 12.88 0.27 7.75
C LYS A 166 14.21 -0.01 7.07
N LEU A 167 14.21 0.08 5.74
CA LEU A 167 15.37 -0.05 4.88
C LEU A 167 15.86 1.34 4.45
N GLN A 168 17.11 1.43 4.04
CA GLN A 168 17.70 2.68 3.51
C GLN A 168 17.31 2.90 2.05
N SER A 169 17.16 1.81 1.28
CA SER A 169 16.80 1.83 -0.13
C SER A 169 15.99 0.59 -0.53
N PRO A 170 15.28 0.64 -1.69
CA PRO A 170 14.62 -0.54 -2.25
C PRO A 170 15.57 -1.71 -2.54
N ASP A 171 16.83 -1.42 -2.86
CA ASP A 171 17.83 -2.43 -3.24
C ASP A 171 18.21 -3.35 -2.07
N GLU A 172 18.01 -2.88 -0.82
CA GLU A 172 18.26 -3.70 0.36
C GLU A 172 17.28 -4.87 0.48
N VAL A 173 16.13 -4.83 -0.20
CA VAL A 173 15.16 -5.93 -0.18
C VAL A 173 15.79 -7.23 -0.67
N ASP A 174 16.62 -7.16 -1.72
CA ASP A 174 17.29 -8.34 -2.28
C ASP A 174 18.32 -8.94 -1.31
N THR A 175 18.85 -8.12 -0.39
CA THR A 175 19.81 -8.57 0.64
C THR A 175 19.14 -9.21 1.85
N LEU A 176 17.82 -9.00 2.04
CA LEU A 176 17.09 -9.58 3.17
C LEU A 176 16.88 -11.10 3.06
N GLY A 177 16.97 -11.64 1.85
CA GLY A 177 16.61 -13.03 1.59
C GLY A 177 15.12 -13.29 1.76
N THR A 178 14.74 -14.56 1.63
CA THR A 178 13.32 -14.99 1.70
C THR A 178 12.70 -14.90 3.08
N ASP A 179 13.51 -14.85 4.14
CA ASP A 179 13.05 -14.86 5.53
C ASP A 179 13.09 -13.47 6.18
N GLY A 180 13.52 -12.47 5.44
CA GLY A 180 13.77 -11.13 5.96
C GLY A 180 12.54 -10.22 6.04
N PHE A 181 11.43 -10.59 5.38
CA PHE A 181 10.15 -9.87 5.35
C PHE A 181 9.01 -10.75 4.91
N ASP A 182 7.79 -10.35 5.23
CA ASP A 182 6.54 -10.99 4.79
C ASP A 182 5.80 -10.15 3.76
N LEU A 183 5.76 -8.84 3.98
CA LEU A 183 5.27 -7.85 3.03
C LEU A 183 6.37 -6.86 2.70
N VAL A 184 6.37 -6.38 1.47
CA VAL A 184 7.28 -5.30 1.06
C VAL A 184 6.51 -4.22 0.31
N GLU A 185 6.78 -2.97 0.65
CA GLU A 185 6.17 -1.85 -0.06
C GLU A 185 6.58 -1.83 -1.54
N ARG A 186 5.63 -1.46 -2.39
CA ARG A 186 5.87 -1.15 -3.80
C ARG A 186 5.05 0.06 -4.20
N ASN A 187 5.74 1.00 -4.81
CA ASN A 187 5.15 2.22 -5.33
C ASN A 187 5.62 2.36 -6.78
N VAL A 188 4.85 1.84 -7.70
CA VAL A 188 5.26 1.66 -9.09
C VAL A 188 4.30 2.33 -10.07
N VAL A 189 4.88 2.81 -11.17
CA VAL A 189 4.13 3.22 -12.35
C VAL A 189 3.89 1.97 -13.17
N THR A 190 2.66 1.46 -13.14
CA THR A 190 2.33 0.14 -13.69
C THR A 190 2.24 0.09 -15.21
N MET A 191 2.11 1.26 -15.84
CA MET A 191 1.93 1.42 -17.29
C MET A 191 2.84 2.52 -17.87
N SER A 192 4.13 2.48 -17.56
CA SER A 192 5.07 3.53 -17.98
C SER A 192 5.22 3.65 -19.51
N THR A 193 5.03 2.55 -20.21
CA THR A 193 5.11 2.46 -21.68
C THR A 193 3.75 2.24 -22.35
N ASN A 194 2.66 2.43 -21.61
CA ASN A 194 1.31 2.04 -22.01
C ASN A 194 1.17 0.52 -22.34
N ASP A 195 2.07 -0.30 -21.79
CA ASP A 195 2.10 -1.74 -21.93
C ASP A 195 2.19 -2.39 -20.53
N PRO A 196 1.28 -3.30 -20.16
CA PRO A 196 1.28 -3.98 -18.87
C PRO A 196 2.42 -5.01 -18.74
N TYR A 197 3.03 -5.44 -19.85
CA TYR A 197 4.00 -6.52 -19.87
C TYR A 197 5.18 -6.30 -18.92
N TRP A 198 5.75 -5.09 -18.94
CA TRP A 198 6.86 -4.75 -18.06
C TRP A 198 6.51 -4.98 -16.58
N PHE A 199 5.34 -4.50 -16.16
CA PHE A 199 4.90 -4.67 -14.78
C PHE A 199 4.63 -6.15 -14.45
N LEU A 200 3.93 -6.86 -15.34
CA LEU A 200 3.60 -8.27 -15.13
C LEU A 200 4.86 -9.14 -15.05
N SER A 201 5.91 -8.83 -15.82
CA SER A 201 7.19 -9.55 -15.78
C SER A 201 7.94 -9.44 -14.45
N LEU A 202 7.57 -8.51 -13.57
CA LEU A 202 8.14 -8.41 -12.22
C LEU A 202 7.51 -9.42 -11.23
N PHE A 203 6.40 -10.07 -11.61
CA PHE A 203 5.62 -10.94 -10.71
C PHE A 203 5.40 -12.34 -11.26
N TYR A 204 5.73 -12.58 -12.54
CA TYR A 204 5.51 -13.85 -13.23
C TYR A 204 6.81 -14.36 -13.91
#